data_203b97004b11bc5fcbd4850784d4456e
#
_entry.id   203b97004b11bc5fcbd4850784d4456e
#
_cell.length_a   1.000
_cell.length_b   1.000
_cell.length_c   1.000
_cell.angle_alpha   90.00
_cell.angle_beta   90.00
_cell.angle_gamma   90.00
#
_symmetry.space_group_name_H-M   'P 1'
#
loop_
_entity.id
_entity.type
_entity.pdbx_description
1 polymer ?
#
loop_
_entity_poly.entity_id
_entity_poly.type
_entity_poly.pdbx_seq_one_letter_code
_entity_poly.pdbx_strand_id
1 'polypeptide(L)'
;MSRENVDLAVLMCESFNRRDLDALLALMNDDVEIEPRFGALEGDYRGREGVRRWWSDLLDFLPDYRAELVEVQDLGDMTLGQIRGRAHGAVSTTPVDETWWQTIRWRDGRCIGWRNFATKPDALETIDQEA
;
A
#
# COMPACT_ATOMS: atom_id res chain seq x y z
N MET A 1 -18.19 11.97 -5.57
CA MET A 1 -17.42 11.62 -5.65
C MET A 1 -16.21 11.16 -5.00
N SER A 2 -15.32 11.06 -5.70
CA SER A 2 -14.19 10.26 -5.43
C SER A 2 -13.18 10.81 -4.48
N ARG A 3 -13.32 11.99 -3.96
CA ARG A 3 -12.47 12.47 -2.90
C ARG A 3 -12.52 11.57 -1.67
N GLU A 4 -13.61 10.84 -1.53
CA GLU A 4 -13.78 9.85 -0.49
C GLU A 4 -12.68 8.77 -0.56
N ASN A 5 -12.35 8.30 -1.75
CA ASN A 5 -11.30 7.30 -1.91
C ASN A 5 -9.90 7.87 -1.62
N VAL A 6 -9.68 9.14 -1.95
CA VAL A 6 -8.43 9.83 -1.58
C VAL A 6 -8.30 9.88 -0.05
N ASP A 7 -9.38 10.23 0.65
CA ASP A 7 -9.38 10.27 2.10
C ASP A 7 -9.09 8.90 2.71
N LEU A 8 -9.63 7.84 2.10
CA LEU A 8 -9.38 6.48 2.55
C LEU A 8 -7.92 6.07 2.34
N ALA A 9 -7.31 6.50 1.22
CA ALA A 9 -5.90 6.23 0.97
C ALA A 9 -5.01 6.91 2.02
N VAL A 10 -5.34 8.15 2.38
CA VAL A 10 -4.62 8.87 3.44
C VAL A 10 -4.77 8.13 4.77
N LEU A 11 -5.99 7.72 5.11
CA LEU A 11 -6.26 7.00 6.35
C LEU A 11 -5.51 5.67 6.40
N MET A 12 -5.41 4.98 5.27
CA MET A 12 -4.69 3.72 5.19
C MET A 12 -3.21 3.92 5.54
N CYS A 13 -2.60 4.96 4.98
CA CYS A 13 -1.21 5.29 5.26
C CYS A 13 -1.00 5.68 6.73
N GLU A 14 -1.90 6.50 7.27
CA GLU A 14 -1.84 6.92 8.67
C GLU A 14 -2.00 5.74 9.63
N SER A 15 -2.91 4.82 9.33
CA SER A 15 -3.13 3.62 10.13
C SER A 15 -1.87 2.76 10.17
N PHE A 16 -1.23 2.61 9.02
CA PHE A 16 0.03 1.88 8.96
C PHE A 16 1.10 2.52 9.85
N ASN A 17 1.27 3.83 9.73
CA ASN A 17 2.32 4.54 10.50
C ASN A 17 2.07 4.51 11.99
N ARG A 18 0.80 4.49 12.41
CA ARG A 18 0.44 4.37 13.82
C ARG A 18 0.56 2.94 14.34
N ARG A 19 0.85 1.99 13.47
CA ARG A 19 0.87 0.56 13.80
C ARG A 19 -0.49 0.06 14.29
N ASP A 20 -1.55 0.60 13.68
CA ASP A 20 -2.91 0.21 14.01
C ASP A 20 -3.42 -0.79 12.98
N LEU A 21 -3.08 -2.05 13.17
CA LEU A 21 -3.44 -3.11 12.23
C LEU A 21 -4.95 -3.27 12.13
N ASP A 22 -5.67 -3.17 13.23
CA ASP A 22 -7.12 -3.32 13.21
C ASP A 22 -7.78 -2.23 12.35
N ALA A 23 -7.32 -0.99 12.46
CA ALA A 23 -7.82 0.10 11.62
C ALA A 23 -7.50 -0.16 10.15
N LEU A 24 -6.30 -0.64 9.86
CA LEU A 24 -5.91 -0.97 8.49
C LEU A 24 -6.80 -2.07 7.93
N LEU A 25 -7.01 -3.14 8.69
CA LEU A 25 -7.84 -4.26 8.25
C LEU A 25 -9.30 -3.87 8.04
N ALA A 26 -9.79 -2.89 8.82
CA ALA A 26 -11.17 -2.40 8.66
C ALA A 26 -11.37 -1.73 7.30
N LEU A 27 -10.31 -1.27 6.64
CA LEU A 27 -10.38 -0.67 5.32
C LEU A 27 -10.27 -1.70 4.19
N MET A 28 -10.07 -2.97 4.52
CA MET A 28 -9.83 -4.01 3.53
C MET A 28 -11.10 -4.82 3.28
N ASN A 29 -11.32 -5.14 2.01
CA ASN A 29 -12.33 -6.11 1.65
C ASN A 29 -11.86 -7.52 2.02
N ASP A 30 -12.78 -8.46 2.21
CA ASP A 30 -12.42 -9.84 2.56
C ASP A 30 -11.53 -10.50 1.51
N ASP A 31 -11.71 -10.12 0.25
CA ASP A 31 -10.98 -10.72 -0.88
C ASP A 31 -9.82 -9.86 -1.38
N VAL A 32 -9.33 -8.94 -0.58
CA VAL A 32 -8.28 -8.01 -1.00
C VAL A 32 -7.05 -8.76 -1.52
N GLU A 33 -6.47 -8.24 -2.61
CA GLU A 33 -5.24 -8.79 -3.18
C GLU A 33 -4.18 -7.70 -3.18
N ILE A 34 -3.00 -8.01 -2.68
CA ILE A 34 -1.94 -7.02 -2.59
C ILE A 34 -0.65 -7.49 -3.23
N GLU A 35 0.04 -6.55 -3.88
CA GLU A 35 1.38 -6.76 -4.41
C GLU A 35 2.29 -5.74 -3.71
N PRO A 36 2.87 -6.09 -2.57
CA PRO A 36 3.68 -5.16 -1.81
C PRO A 36 5.04 -4.91 -2.44
N ARG A 37 5.66 -3.78 -2.11
CA ARG A 37 6.96 -3.39 -2.66
C ARG A 37 8.07 -4.34 -2.21
N PHE A 38 7.98 -4.82 -0.99
CA PHE A 38 9.01 -5.63 -0.37
C PHE A 38 8.57 -7.06 -0.05
N GLY A 39 7.44 -7.49 -0.52
CA GLY A 39 6.88 -8.75 -0.06
C GLY A 39 6.94 -9.90 -1.04
N ALA A 40 7.70 -9.75 -2.11
CA ALA A 40 7.74 -10.76 -3.16
C ALA A 40 8.29 -12.11 -2.71
N LEU A 41 8.88 -12.17 -1.52
CA LEU A 41 9.51 -13.37 -1.03
C LEU A 41 8.54 -14.51 -0.78
N GLU A 42 7.31 -14.19 -0.42
CA GLU A 42 6.33 -15.17 -0.01
C GLU A 42 5.20 -15.39 -1.03
N GLY A 43 5.33 -14.84 -2.20
CA GLY A 43 4.29 -14.93 -3.20
C GLY A 43 3.13 -13.97 -2.94
N ASP A 44 1.95 -14.34 -3.38
CA ASP A 44 0.81 -13.46 -3.29
C ASP A 44 0.26 -13.36 -1.87
N TYR A 45 -0.08 -12.15 -1.47
CA TYR A 45 -0.81 -11.93 -0.24
C TYR A 45 -2.27 -11.69 -0.61
N ARG A 46 -3.15 -12.49 -0.04
CA ARG A 46 -4.55 -12.46 -0.40
C ARG A 46 -5.44 -12.50 0.82
N GLY A 47 -6.51 -11.69 0.80
CA GLY A 47 -7.44 -11.59 1.90
C GLY A 47 -6.86 -10.91 3.12
N ARG A 48 -7.66 -10.78 4.17
CA ARG A 48 -7.21 -10.14 5.40
C ARG A 48 -6.05 -10.88 6.05
N GLU A 49 -6.04 -12.22 5.97
CA GLU A 49 -4.92 -13.00 6.49
C GLU A 49 -3.64 -12.69 5.71
N GLY A 50 -3.74 -12.49 4.40
CA GLY A 50 -2.60 -12.07 3.59
C GLY A 50 -2.08 -10.71 4.02
N VAL A 51 -2.97 -9.77 4.35
CA VAL A 51 -2.57 -8.45 4.85
C VAL A 51 -1.86 -8.58 6.20
N ARG A 52 -2.37 -9.42 7.10
CA ARG A 52 -1.70 -9.67 8.39
C ARG A 52 -0.31 -10.23 8.20
N ARG A 53 -0.15 -11.16 7.28
CA ARG A 53 1.15 -11.77 7.01
C ARG A 53 2.11 -10.75 6.40
N TRP A 54 1.64 -9.95 5.44
CA TRP A 54 2.44 -8.89 4.86
C TRP A 54 2.93 -7.90 5.94
N TRP A 55 2.03 -7.50 6.82
CA TRP A 55 2.33 -6.60 7.92
C TRP A 55 3.44 -7.17 8.80
N SER A 56 3.30 -8.43 9.20
CA SER A 56 4.29 -9.09 10.05
C SER A 56 5.62 -9.24 9.34
N ASP A 57 5.59 -9.68 8.08
CA ASP A 57 6.81 -9.88 7.30
C ASP A 57 7.56 -8.56 7.13
N LEU A 58 6.85 -7.50 6.76
CA LEU A 58 7.48 -6.19 6.56
C LEU A 58 8.08 -5.65 7.85
N LEU A 59 7.33 -5.68 8.94
CA LEU A 59 7.77 -5.10 10.19
C LEU A 59 8.82 -5.95 10.92
N ASP A 60 8.85 -7.25 10.67
CA ASP A 60 9.96 -8.09 11.13
C ASP A 60 11.25 -7.73 10.42
N PHE A 61 11.15 -7.44 9.12
CA PHE A 61 12.30 -7.09 8.32
C PHE A 61 12.73 -5.63 8.54
N LEU A 62 11.76 -4.71 8.60
CA LEU A 62 11.99 -3.27 8.76
C LEU A 62 11.10 -2.72 9.88
N PRO A 63 11.46 -2.96 11.16
CA PRO A 63 10.58 -2.60 12.27
C PRO A 63 10.25 -1.11 12.37
N ASP A 64 11.14 -0.25 11.91
CA ASP A 64 10.95 1.20 11.97
C ASP A 64 10.44 1.79 10.66
N TYR A 65 9.92 0.95 9.77
CA TYR A 65 9.44 1.40 8.47
C TYR A 65 8.32 2.42 8.61
N ARG A 66 8.42 3.51 7.85
CA ARG A 66 7.39 4.53 7.78
C ARG A 66 7.12 4.86 6.33
N ALA A 67 5.86 5.08 6.01
CA ALA A 67 5.43 5.45 4.68
C ALA A 67 4.90 6.88 4.68
N GLU A 68 5.30 7.65 3.70
CA GLU A 68 4.78 8.99 3.50
C GLU A 68 4.01 9.00 2.18
N LEU A 69 2.75 9.40 2.21
CA LEU A 69 1.96 9.59 1.01
C LEU A 69 2.26 11.00 0.49
N VAL A 70 3.15 11.08 -0.50
CA VAL A 70 3.64 12.37 -1.01
C VAL A 70 2.56 13.09 -1.78
N GLU A 71 1.86 12.36 -2.64
CA GLU A 71 0.71 12.89 -3.36
C GLU A 71 -0.23 11.74 -3.70
N VAL A 72 -1.49 12.06 -3.96
CA VAL A 72 -2.48 11.09 -4.36
C VAL A 72 -3.44 11.72 -5.35
N GLN A 73 -3.71 10.97 -6.43
CA GLN A 73 -4.66 11.37 -7.47
C GLN A 73 -5.91 10.52 -7.39
N ASP A 74 -7.02 11.17 -7.62
CA ASP A 74 -8.32 10.53 -7.68
C ASP A 74 -8.59 10.10 -9.12
N LEU A 75 -8.76 8.81 -9.33
CA LEU A 75 -9.06 8.26 -10.65
C LEU A 75 -10.41 7.53 -10.66
N GLY A 76 -11.34 7.98 -9.81
CA GLY A 76 -12.66 7.35 -9.71
C GLY A 76 -12.66 6.25 -8.67
N ASP A 77 -12.83 5.01 -9.11
CA ASP A 77 -12.79 3.85 -8.21
C ASP A 77 -11.36 3.38 -7.92
N MET A 78 -10.38 4.15 -8.34
CA MET A 78 -8.97 3.86 -8.11
C MET A 78 -8.26 5.14 -7.66
N THR A 79 -7.24 5.00 -6.81
CA THR A 79 -6.34 6.10 -6.47
C THR A 79 -4.93 5.74 -6.90
N LEU A 80 -4.18 6.76 -7.31
CA LEU A 80 -2.76 6.62 -7.66
C LEU A 80 -1.96 7.50 -6.72
N GLY A 81 -1.14 6.89 -5.89
CA GLY A 81 -0.34 7.61 -4.92
C GLY A 81 1.15 7.47 -5.14
N GLN A 82 1.90 8.49 -4.78
CA GLN A 82 3.35 8.41 -4.70
C GLN A 82 3.72 8.21 -3.24
N ILE A 83 4.44 7.13 -2.97
CA ILE A 83 4.81 6.74 -1.60
C ILE A 83 6.31 6.85 -1.44
N ARG A 84 6.73 7.44 -0.32
CA ARG A 84 8.13 7.42 0.10
C ARG A 84 8.24 6.57 1.34
N GLY A 85 8.99 5.48 1.27
CA GLY A 85 9.20 4.58 2.40
C GLY A 85 10.60 4.74 2.95
N ARG A 86 10.71 4.82 4.27
CA ARG A 86 12.01 4.99 4.95
C ARG A 86 12.11 4.06 6.15
N ALA A 87 13.28 3.48 6.33
CA ALA A 87 13.58 2.61 7.45
C ALA A 87 15.07 2.47 7.63
N HIS A 88 15.49 2.10 8.83
CA HIS A 88 16.90 1.74 9.10
C HIS A 88 17.09 0.24 9.13
N GLY A 89 16.02 -0.51 9.41
CA GLY A 89 16.08 -1.97 9.50
C GLY A 89 16.60 -2.45 10.83
N ALA A 90 16.41 -3.73 11.11
CA ALA A 90 16.82 -4.33 12.36
C ALA A 90 18.31 -4.68 12.39
N VAL A 91 18.87 -5.05 11.25
CA VAL A 91 20.24 -5.58 11.17
C VAL A 91 21.12 -4.88 10.15
N SER A 92 20.56 -3.98 9.36
CA SER A 92 21.31 -3.28 8.33
C SER A 92 21.73 -1.90 8.81
N THR A 93 22.94 -1.49 8.46
CA THR A 93 23.41 -0.14 8.73
C THR A 93 23.07 0.82 7.59
N THR A 94 22.60 0.28 6.47
CA THR A 94 22.22 1.10 5.33
C THR A 94 20.73 1.44 5.41
N PRO A 95 20.37 2.72 5.50
CA PRO A 95 18.97 3.10 5.57
C PRO A 95 18.25 2.82 4.25
N VAL A 96 16.97 2.48 4.36
CA VAL A 96 16.07 2.36 3.22
C VAL A 96 15.40 3.71 3.02
N ASP A 97 15.44 4.23 1.81
CA ASP A 97 14.75 5.46 1.44
C ASP A 97 14.39 5.32 -0.04
N GLU A 98 13.16 4.92 -0.29
CA GLU A 98 12.69 4.65 -1.65
C GLU A 98 11.38 5.36 -1.92
N THR A 99 11.19 5.74 -3.17
CA THR A 99 9.93 6.30 -3.64
C THR A 99 9.38 5.39 -4.73
N TRP A 100 8.08 5.09 -4.65
CA TRP A 100 7.41 4.28 -5.67
C TRP A 100 5.98 4.78 -5.86
N TRP A 101 5.27 4.16 -6.79
CA TRP A 101 3.89 4.52 -7.10
C TRP A 101 2.97 3.37 -6.73
N GLN A 102 1.81 3.70 -6.16
CA GLN A 102 0.87 2.70 -5.70
C GLN A 102 -0.51 2.98 -6.26
N THR A 103 -1.12 1.97 -6.87
CA THR A 103 -2.52 2.02 -7.24
C THR A 103 -3.33 1.26 -6.21
N ILE A 104 -4.47 1.83 -5.81
CA ILE A 104 -5.39 1.17 -4.91
C ILE A 104 -6.76 1.18 -5.58
N ARG A 105 -7.39 0.02 -5.63
CA ARG A 105 -8.76 -0.10 -6.13
C ARG A 105 -9.71 -0.11 -4.96
N TRP A 106 -10.79 0.65 -5.08
CA TRP A 106 -11.76 0.84 -4.01
C TRP A 106 -13.14 0.38 -4.47
N ARG A 107 -13.88 -0.23 -3.56
CA ARG A 107 -15.27 -0.59 -3.78
C ARG A 107 -16.03 -0.46 -2.46
N ASP A 108 -17.09 0.34 -2.46
CA ASP A 108 -17.94 0.54 -1.29
C ASP A 108 -17.16 0.92 -0.03
N GLY A 109 -16.16 1.79 -0.20
CA GLY A 109 -15.37 2.29 0.92
C GLY A 109 -14.31 1.33 1.43
N ARG A 110 -14.01 0.27 0.66
CA ARG A 110 -12.99 -0.71 1.05
C ARG A 110 -11.99 -0.95 -0.06
N CYS A 111 -10.77 -1.23 0.35
CA CYS A 111 -9.70 -1.58 -0.57
C CYS A 111 -9.91 -3.01 -1.06
N ILE A 112 -9.97 -3.20 -2.38
CA ILE A 112 -10.07 -4.53 -2.96
C ILE A 112 -8.75 -5.00 -3.56
N GLY A 113 -7.75 -4.12 -3.59
CA GLY A 113 -6.42 -4.49 -4.01
C GLY A 113 -5.49 -3.30 -4.12
N TRP A 114 -4.21 -3.53 -3.96
CA TRP A 114 -3.22 -2.52 -4.32
C TRP A 114 -2.02 -3.15 -5.01
N ARG A 115 -1.36 -2.34 -5.84
CA ARG A 115 -0.19 -2.75 -6.59
C ARG A 115 0.86 -1.65 -6.53
N ASN A 116 2.11 -2.05 -6.55
CA ASN A 116 3.23 -1.11 -6.47
C ASN A 116 4.05 -1.15 -7.75
N PHE A 117 4.51 0.03 -8.16
CA PHE A 117 5.27 0.22 -9.40
C PHE A 117 6.47 1.10 -9.12
N ALA A 118 7.58 0.81 -9.77
CA ALA A 118 8.80 1.60 -9.61
C ALA A 118 8.66 3.01 -10.20
N THR A 119 7.85 3.16 -11.25
CA THR A 119 7.69 4.43 -11.95
C THR A 119 6.21 4.74 -12.18
N LYS A 120 5.91 6.04 -12.32
CA LYS A 120 4.56 6.47 -12.63
C LYS A 120 4.08 5.97 -14.01
N PRO A 121 4.93 6.02 -15.06
CA PRO A 121 4.50 5.48 -16.37
C PRO A 121 4.06 4.02 -16.29
N ASP A 122 4.76 3.19 -15.53
CA ASP A 122 4.40 1.78 -15.38
C ASP A 122 3.01 1.65 -14.72
N ALA A 123 2.77 2.45 -13.69
CA ALA A 123 1.47 2.45 -13.01
C ALA A 123 0.35 2.86 -13.97
N LEU A 124 0.57 3.93 -14.74
CA LEU A 124 -0.44 4.45 -15.67
C LEU A 124 -0.72 3.45 -16.80
N GLU A 125 0.31 2.78 -17.30
CA GLU A 125 0.14 1.77 -18.33
C GLU A 125 -0.74 0.62 -17.86
N THR A 126 -0.52 0.17 -16.61
CA THR A 126 -1.30 -0.90 -16.04
C THR A 126 -2.77 -0.49 -15.85
N ILE A 127 -3.00 0.74 -15.43
CA ILE A 127 -4.35 1.28 -15.27
C ILE A 127 -5.08 1.26 -16.62
N ASP A 128 -4.42 1.71 -17.68
CA ASP A 128 -5.01 1.73 -19.03
C ASP A 128 -5.37 0.33 -19.50
N GLN A 129 -4.53 -0.66 -19.21
CA GLN A 129 -4.78 -2.04 -19.61
C GLN A 129 -5.96 -2.66 -18.86
N GLU A 130 -6.20 -2.22 -17.64
CA GLU A 130 -7.28 -2.73 -16.80
C GLU A 130 -8.62 -2.03 -17.05
N ALA A 131 -8.59 -0.93 -17.77
CA ALA A 131 -9.79 -0.11 -18.00
C ALA A 131 -10.77 -0.74 -19.04
#